data_4f19b7c00571dcdd8ddf50cf72a8202b
#
_entry.id   4f19b7c00571dcdd8ddf50cf72a8202b
#
_cell.length_a   1.000
_cell.length_b   1.000
_cell.length_c   1.000
_cell.angle_alpha   90.00
_cell.angle_beta   90.00
_cell.angle_gamma   90.00
#
_symmetry.space_group_name_H-M   'P 1'
#
loop_
_entity.id
_entity.type
_entity.pdbx_description
1 polymer ?
#
loop_
_entity_poly.entity_id
_entity_poly.type
_entity_poly.pdbx_seq_one_letter_code
_entity_poly.pdbx_strand_id
1 'polypeptide(L)'
;LYASLAFNVYGRQLKDYKTEQISAKDFVEAQKYIQVTSSLEDMTSLDPDWKSSSFNIANMLFSKFGRGMKGQYQFHRGIGVDAIVNEGYKTVKKDSTNNVSVPQDENKWNPADIWMVRNDFDYDTFRLSYAKGRVLNFNSELLKQYNEEKLIGVSLKKTVSGGSLKPININAYAERGLECKYEGIVRFSKWSKDLYFGLGNGIQIQYRNFAGNSGSFQGQLVG
;
A
#
# COMPACT_ATOMS: atom_id res chain seq x y z
N LEU A 1 3.04 -3.71 -13.78
CA LEU A 1 3.63 -3.80 -15.12
C LEU A 1 4.70 -2.73 -15.35
N TYR A 2 4.37 -1.41 -15.26
CA TYR A 2 5.32 -0.33 -15.58
C TYR A 2 6.51 -0.26 -14.59
N ALA A 3 6.31 -0.58 -13.31
CA ALA A 3 7.41 -0.75 -12.37
C ALA A 3 8.33 -1.90 -12.80
N SER A 4 7.78 -3.03 -13.24
CA SER A 4 8.59 -4.14 -13.77
C SER A 4 9.38 -3.75 -15.02
N LEU A 5 8.81 -2.95 -15.93
CA LEU A 5 9.55 -2.40 -17.07
C LEU A 5 10.76 -1.58 -16.60
N ALA A 6 10.56 -0.66 -15.66
CA ALA A 6 11.63 0.20 -15.15
C ALA A 6 12.75 -0.62 -14.47
N PHE A 7 12.38 -1.55 -13.57
CA PHE A 7 13.33 -2.31 -12.76
C PHE A 7 14.00 -3.47 -13.50
N ASN A 8 13.22 -4.20 -14.30
CA ASN A 8 13.66 -5.52 -14.79
C ASN A 8 14.04 -5.51 -16.26
N VAL A 9 13.37 -4.70 -17.08
CA VAL A 9 13.64 -4.65 -18.54
C VAL A 9 14.64 -3.56 -18.87
N TYR A 10 14.37 -2.33 -18.41
CA TYR A 10 15.20 -1.19 -18.81
C TYR A 10 16.33 -0.87 -17.81
N GLY A 11 16.15 -1.11 -16.52
CA GLY A 11 17.12 -0.74 -15.47
C GLY A 11 17.31 0.78 -15.36
N ARG A 12 16.27 1.54 -15.69
CA ARG A 12 16.22 3.01 -15.65
C ARG A 12 14.81 3.50 -15.40
N GLN A 13 14.69 4.78 -15.06
CA GLN A 13 13.39 5.44 -15.09
C GLN A 13 12.79 5.41 -16.49
N LEU A 14 11.47 5.33 -16.57
CA LEU A 14 10.72 5.46 -17.81
C LEU A 14 10.68 6.93 -18.22
N LYS A 15 10.67 7.20 -19.51
CA LYS A 15 10.36 8.53 -20.04
C LYS A 15 8.88 8.86 -19.80
N ASP A 16 8.42 9.99 -20.28
CA ASP A 16 6.99 10.30 -20.27
C ASP A 16 6.18 9.23 -21.02
N TYR A 17 4.99 8.88 -20.53
CA TYR A 17 4.19 7.79 -21.10
C TYR A 17 3.78 8.02 -22.57
N LYS A 18 3.78 9.28 -23.05
CA LYS A 18 3.50 9.62 -24.44
C LYS A 18 4.72 9.44 -25.35
N THR A 19 5.91 9.45 -24.79
CA THR A 19 7.18 9.40 -25.52
C THR A 19 7.97 8.09 -25.31
N GLU A 20 7.66 7.33 -24.26
CA GLU A 20 8.29 6.03 -24.05
C GLU A 20 7.79 5.02 -25.07
N GLN A 21 8.68 4.52 -25.90
CA GLN A 21 8.36 3.47 -26.86
C GLN A 21 8.53 2.11 -26.20
N ILE A 22 7.42 1.46 -25.86
CA ILE A 22 7.40 0.13 -25.25
C ILE A 22 6.93 -0.88 -26.30
N SER A 23 7.77 -1.83 -26.63
CA SER A 23 7.41 -2.88 -27.58
C SER A 23 6.57 -3.98 -26.90
N ALA A 24 5.85 -4.76 -27.71
CA ALA A 24 5.15 -5.96 -27.21
C ALA A 24 6.11 -6.94 -26.52
N LYS A 25 7.34 -7.05 -27.01
CA LYS A 25 8.39 -7.89 -26.42
C LYS A 25 8.79 -7.41 -25.03
N ASP A 26 8.87 -6.09 -24.80
CA ASP A 26 9.20 -5.54 -23.49
C ASP A 26 8.11 -5.84 -22.47
N PHE A 27 6.84 -5.77 -22.87
CA PHE A 27 5.73 -6.16 -22.00
C PHE A 27 5.76 -7.64 -21.63
N VAL A 28 6.02 -8.52 -22.58
CA VAL A 28 6.17 -9.96 -22.35
C VAL A 28 7.35 -10.23 -21.41
N GLU A 29 8.46 -9.53 -21.59
CA GLU A 29 9.62 -9.65 -20.68
C GLU A 29 9.30 -9.17 -19.27
N ALA A 30 8.66 -7.99 -19.15
CA ALA A 30 8.25 -7.44 -17.86
C ALA A 30 7.27 -8.35 -17.10
N GLN A 31 6.40 -9.06 -17.82
CA GLN A 31 5.41 -9.95 -17.24
C GLN A 31 6.03 -11.14 -16.48
N LYS A 32 7.24 -11.56 -16.84
CA LYS A 32 7.95 -12.65 -16.14
C LYS A 32 8.24 -12.34 -14.67
N TYR A 33 8.24 -11.07 -14.30
CA TYR A 33 8.52 -10.58 -12.95
C TYR A 33 7.25 -10.09 -12.22
N ILE A 34 6.08 -10.51 -12.70
CA ILE A 34 4.80 -10.06 -12.15
C ILE A 34 3.97 -11.27 -11.74
N GLN A 35 3.45 -11.26 -10.53
CA GLN A 35 2.48 -12.23 -10.02
C GLN A 35 1.18 -11.50 -9.70
N VAL A 36 0.25 -11.53 -10.65
CA VAL A 36 -1.06 -10.87 -10.56
C VAL A 36 -2.13 -11.73 -11.22
N THR A 37 -3.39 -11.46 -10.87
CA THR A 37 -4.56 -12.13 -11.50
C THR A 37 -5.01 -11.44 -12.78
N SER A 38 -4.63 -10.15 -13.00
CA SER A 38 -4.99 -9.38 -14.19
C SER A 38 -4.23 -9.84 -15.42
N SER A 39 -4.89 -9.81 -16.58
CA SER A 39 -4.24 -10.10 -17.86
C SER A 39 -3.29 -8.99 -18.29
N LEU A 40 -2.40 -9.29 -19.24
CA LEU A 40 -1.53 -8.27 -19.85
C LEU A 40 -2.36 -7.20 -20.58
N GLU A 41 -3.45 -7.61 -21.24
CA GLU A 41 -4.37 -6.72 -21.93
C GLU A 41 -5.01 -5.71 -20.96
N ASP A 42 -5.52 -6.18 -19.80
CA ASP A 42 -6.08 -5.28 -18.77
C ASP A 42 -5.05 -4.26 -18.29
N MET A 43 -3.79 -4.69 -18.12
CA MET A 43 -2.72 -3.82 -17.65
C MET A 43 -2.24 -2.80 -18.69
N THR A 44 -2.42 -3.08 -19.98
CA THR A 44 -1.97 -2.21 -21.07
C THR A 44 -3.08 -1.34 -21.66
N SER A 45 -4.36 -1.70 -21.44
CA SER A 45 -5.53 -0.97 -21.94
C SER A 45 -6.00 0.18 -21.03
N LEU A 46 -5.21 0.54 -20.02
CA LEU A 46 -5.55 1.62 -19.08
C LEU A 46 -5.77 2.96 -19.79
N ASP A 47 -6.70 3.75 -19.26
CA ASP A 47 -6.87 5.14 -19.67
C ASP A 47 -5.58 5.96 -19.53
N PRO A 48 -5.39 7.01 -20.37
CA PRO A 48 -4.17 7.84 -20.37
C PRO A 48 -3.77 8.37 -18.98
N ASP A 49 -4.72 8.78 -18.16
CA ASP A 49 -4.49 9.28 -16.81
C ASP A 49 -3.91 8.20 -15.89
N TRP A 50 -4.43 6.97 -15.99
CA TRP A 50 -3.93 5.84 -15.21
C TRP A 50 -2.55 5.38 -15.71
N LYS A 51 -2.31 5.44 -17.02
CA LYS A 51 -0.98 5.19 -17.61
C LYS A 51 0.03 6.20 -17.07
N SER A 52 -0.29 7.50 -17.15
CA SER A 52 0.57 8.57 -16.63
C SER A 52 0.88 8.39 -15.15
N SER A 53 -0.15 8.13 -14.34
CA SER A 53 0.01 7.85 -12.92
C SER A 53 0.91 6.63 -12.66
N SER A 54 0.72 5.56 -13.42
CA SER A 54 1.50 4.32 -13.28
C SER A 54 2.97 4.52 -13.64
N PHE A 55 3.27 5.34 -14.65
CA PHE A 55 4.64 5.74 -14.99
C PHE A 55 5.29 6.55 -13.88
N ASN A 56 4.57 7.54 -13.34
CA ASN A 56 5.05 8.35 -12.21
C ASN A 56 5.37 7.49 -10.99
N ILE A 57 4.49 6.56 -10.64
CA ILE A 57 4.71 5.63 -9.53
C ILE A 57 5.93 4.73 -9.80
N ALA A 58 6.03 4.16 -11.00
CA ALA A 58 7.18 3.33 -11.40
C ALA A 58 8.50 4.10 -11.26
N ASN A 59 8.53 5.36 -11.70
CA ASN A 59 9.70 6.22 -11.61
C ASN A 59 10.05 6.61 -10.19
N MET A 60 9.07 6.92 -9.35
CA MET A 60 9.29 7.20 -7.92
C MET A 60 9.86 5.98 -7.19
N LEU A 61 9.33 4.79 -7.46
CA LEU A 61 9.83 3.55 -6.89
C LEU A 61 11.26 3.28 -7.37
N PHE A 62 11.52 3.43 -8.68
CA PHE A 62 12.85 3.22 -9.24
C PHE A 62 13.87 4.21 -8.68
N SER A 63 13.51 5.48 -8.52
CA SER A 63 14.40 6.48 -7.89
C SER A 63 14.83 6.10 -6.48
N LYS A 64 13.93 5.49 -5.72
CA LYS A 64 14.20 5.14 -4.33
C LYS A 64 14.91 3.79 -4.18
N PHE A 65 14.50 2.78 -4.95
CA PHE A 65 14.91 1.39 -4.76
C PHE A 65 15.68 0.79 -5.95
N GLY A 66 15.73 1.49 -7.10
CA GLY A 66 16.31 0.98 -8.34
C GLY A 66 17.82 1.19 -8.45
N ARG A 67 18.62 0.66 -7.53
CA ARG A 67 20.07 0.88 -7.49
C ARG A 67 20.89 0.14 -8.58
N GLY A 68 20.43 0.20 -9.83
CA GLY A 68 21.26 -0.17 -10.99
C GLY A 68 21.34 -1.65 -11.34
N MET A 69 20.69 -2.54 -10.62
CA MET A 69 20.67 -3.96 -10.96
C MET A 69 19.30 -4.37 -11.55
N LYS A 70 19.32 -4.87 -12.77
CA LYS A 70 18.12 -5.40 -13.43
C LYS A 70 17.69 -6.73 -12.81
N GLY A 71 16.37 -6.97 -12.81
CA GLY A 71 15.82 -8.28 -12.44
C GLY A 71 15.82 -8.59 -10.95
N GLN A 72 16.01 -7.59 -10.08
CA GLN A 72 16.08 -7.82 -8.63
C GLN A 72 14.74 -7.99 -7.95
N TYR A 73 13.67 -7.41 -8.50
CA TYR A 73 12.37 -7.37 -7.86
C TYR A 73 11.30 -8.05 -8.70
N GLN A 74 10.44 -8.78 -8.02
CA GLN A 74 9.15 -9.22 -8.51
C GLN A 74 8.05 -8.31 -7.95
N PHE A 75 6.91 -8.25 -8.65
CA PHE A 75 5.76 -7.42 -8.27
C PHE A 75 4.52 -8.30 -8.13
N HIS A 76 3.95 -8.35 -6.93
CA HIS A 76 2.85 -9.25 -6.59
C HIS A 76 1.59 -8.48 -6.23
N ARG A 77 0.42 -8.95 -6.66
CA ARG A 77 -0.89 -8.43 -6.28
C ARG A 77 -1.95 -9.53 -6.33
N GLY A 78 -2.66 -9.72 -5.24
CA GLY A 78 -3.72 -10.72 -5.09
C GLY A 78 -3.22 -12.15 -4.93
N ILE A 79 -1.99 -12.44 -5.38
CA ILE A 79 -1.33 -13.76 -5.30
C ILE A 79 0.12 -13.60 -4.84
N GLY A 80 0.83 -14.71 -4.70
CA GLY A 80 2.23 -14.70 -4.28
C GLY A 80 2.37 -14.18 -2.84
N VAL A 81 3.28 -13.23 -2.61
CA VAL A 81 3.52 -12.67 -1.27
C VAL A 81 2.32 -11.95 -0.69
N ASP A 82 1.47 -11.36 -1.53
CA ASP A 82 0.24 -10.71 -1.09
C ASP A 82 -0.69 -11.71 -0.37
N ALA A 83 -0.85 -12.89 -0.93
CA ALA A 83 -1.61 -13.98 -0.29
C ALA A 83 -0.98 -14.43 1.04
N ILE A 84 0.36 -14.46 1.14
CA ILE A 84 1.10 -14.85 2.35
C ILE A 84 0.92 -13.79 3.45
N VAL A 85 1.01 -12.51 3.11
CA VAL A 85 0.77 -11.41 4.06
C VAL A 85 -0.67 -11.44 4.58
N ASN A 86 -1.63 -11.70 3.69
CA ASN A 86 -3.03 -11.84 4.05
C ASN A 86 -3.30 -13.06 4.95
N GLU A 87 -2.62 -14.19 4.69
CA GLU A 87 -2.64 -15.36 5.58
C GLU A 87 -2.10 -15.01 6.98
N GLY A 88 -0.96 -14.30 7.03
CA GLY A 88 -0.38 -13.80 8.27
C GLY A 88 -1.34 -12.91 9.05
N TYR A 89 -1.97 -11.94 8.38
CA TYR A 89 -2.99 -11.09 8.99
C TYR A 89 -4.15 -11.90 9.60
N LYS A 90 -4.70 -12.85 8.85
CA LYS A 90 -5.79 -13.72 9.32
C LYS A 90 -5.37 -14.57 10.52
N THR A 91 -4.12 -15.01 10.54
CA THR A 91 -3.57 -15.82 11.63
C THR A 91 -3.42 -14.98 12.89
N VAL A 92 -2.75 -13.83 12.82
CA VAL A 92 -2.55 -12.98 14.00
C VAL A 92 -3.84 -12.34 14.51
N LYS A 93 -4.81 -12.10 13.64
CA LYS A 93 -6.13 -11.57 14.03
C LYS A 93 -6.93 -12.54 14.89
N LYS A 94 -6.78 -13.84 14.69
CA LYS A 94 -7.49 -14.89 15.44
C LYS A 94 -6.90 -15.11 16.83
N ASP A 95 -5.67 -14.68 17.09
CA ASP A 95 -5.01 -14.92 18.37
C ASP A 95 -5.52 -13.96 19.44
N SER A 96 -6.33 -14.48 20.35
CA SER A 96 -6.89 -13.74 21.48
C SER A 96 -5.83 -13.33 22.53
N THR A 97 -4.61 -13.83 22.43
CA THR A 97 -3.51 -13.49 23.36
C THR A 97 -2.73 -12.24 22.92
N ASN A 98 -3.07 -11.65 21.79
CA ASN A 98 -2.47 -10.40 21.37
C ASN A 98 -2.88 -9.25 22.29
N ASN A 99 -1.88 -8.60 22.88
CA ASN A 99 -2.06 -7.40 23.70
C ASN A 99 -2.27 -6.13 22.87
N VAL A 100 -2.18 -6.25 21.55
CA VAL A 100 -2.30 -5.15 20.61
C VAL A 100 -3.53 -5.40 19.72
N SER A 101 -4.36 -4.37 19.57
CA SER A 101 -5.54 -4.47 18.71
C SER A 101 -5.12 -4.64 17.26
N VAL A 102 -5.63 -5.68 16.61
CA VAL A 102 -5.50 -5.89 15.18
C VAL A 102 -6.77 -5.33 14.51
N PRO A 103 -6.66 -4.37 13.58
CA PRO A 103 -7.82 -3.83 12.88
C PRO A 103 -8.68 -4.91 12.25
N GLN A 104 -10.00 -4.74 12.31
CA GLN A 104 -10.96 -5.69 11.71
C GLN A 104 -10.87 -5.72 10.18
N ASP A 105 -10.52 -4.57 9.60
CA ASP A 105 -10.34 -4.40 8.17
C ASP A 105 -8.86 -4.56 7.83
N GLU A 106 -8.55 -5.50 6.94
CA GLU A 106 -7.19 -5.76 6.47
C GLU A 106 -6.55 -4.52 5.85
N ASN A 107 -7.30 -3.74 5.08
CA ASN A 107 -6.78 -2.52 4.45
C ASN A 107 -6.39 -1.43 5.46
N LYS A 108 -6.93 -1.48 6.68
CA LYS A 108 -6.50 -0.59 7.77
C LYS A 108 -5.22 -1.05 8.44
N TRP A 109 -4.99 -2.36 8.46
CA TRP A 109 -3.76 -2.93 8.98
C TRP A 109 -2.64 -2.87 7.94
N ASN A 110 -2.95 -3.25 6.69
CA ASN A 110 -2.03 -3.29 5.56
C ASN A 110 -2.63 -2.54 4.36
N PRO A 111 -2.24 -1.29 4.12
CA PRO A 111 -2.76 -0.50 2.99
C PRO A 111 -2.07 -0.80 1.66
N ALA A 112 -1.22 -1.83 1.56
CA ALA A 112 -0.49 -2.13 0.34
C ALA A 112 -1.42 -2.69 -0.74
N ASP A 113 -1.37 -2.08 -1.91
CA ASP A 113 -2.06 -2.54 -3.12
C ASP A 113 -1.19 -3.46 -3.98
N ILE A 114 0.13 -3.31 -3.88
CA ILE A 114 1.14 -4.16 -4.55
C ILE A 114 2.32 -4.38 -3.61
N TRP A 115 2.99 -5.51 -3.80
CA TRP A 115 4.23 -5.84 -3.11
C TRP A 115 5.39 -5.93 -4.09
N MET A 116 6.48 -5.22 -3.77
CA MET A 116 7.78 -5.43 -4.41
C MET A 116 8.55 -6.45 -3.57
N VAL A 117 8.98 -7.52 -4.20
CA VAL A 117 9.65 -8.65 -3.54
C VAL A 117 11.00 -8.84 -4.17
N ARG A 118 12.06 -8.70 -3.39
CA ARG A 118 13.43 -8.95 -3.88
C ARG A 118 13.68 -10.44 -4.01
N ASN A 119 14.48 -10.86 -4.98
CA ASN A 119 14.71 -12.27 -5.31
C ASN A 119 15.32 -13.09 -4.17
N ASP A 120 15.98 -12.44 -3.20
CA ASP A 120 16.55 -13.07 -2.00
C ASP A 120 15.60 -13.05 -0.79
N PHE A 121 14.31 -12.76 -1.00
CA PHE A 121 13.31 -12.81 0.06
C PHE A 121 13.05 -14.26 0.47
N ASP A 122 13.20 -14.52 1.76
CA ASP A 122 12.99 -15.86 2.35
C ASP A 122 11.53 -16.02 2.79
N TYR A 123 10.76 -16.68 1.95
CA TYR A 123 9.33 -16.94 2.18
C TYR A 123 9.08 -17.82 3.42
N ASP A 124 9.95 -18.79 3.69
CA ASP A 124 9.74 -19.75 4.77
C ASP A 124 10.03 -19.12 6.13
N THR A 125 11.14 -18.41 6.25
CA THR A 125 11.43 -17.62 7.45
C THR A 125 10.36 -16.56 7.70
N PHE A 126 9.87 -15.91 6.65
CA PHE A 126 8.79 -14.92 6.79
C PHE A 126 7.50 -15.55 7.34
N ARG A 127 7.09 -16.73 6.86
CA ARG A 127 5.92 -17.45 7.38
C ARG A 127 6.05 -17.81 8.87
N LEU A 128 7.24 -18.12 9.32
CA LEU A 128 7.47 -18.41 10.75
C LEU A 128 7.18 -17.22 11.66
N SER A 129 7.29 -16.00 11.15
CA SER A 129 7.05 -14.78 11.95
C SER A 129 5.62 -14.65 12.48
N TYR A 130 4.64 -15.19 11.76
CA TYR A 130 3.23 -15.16 12.15
C TYR A 130 2.66 -16.53 12.58
N ALA A 131 3.41 -17.61 12.42
CA ALA A 131 2.95 -18.98 12.73
C ALA A 131 2.45 -19.15 14.17
N LYS A 132 2.99 -18.36 15.11
CA LYS A 132 2.58 -18.33 16.52
C LYS A 132 1.48 -17.30 16.84
N GLY A 133 0.86 -16.70 15.84
CA GLY A 133 -0.26 -15.76 15.98
C GLY A 133 0.10 -14.38 16.57
N ARG A 134 1.35 -14.09 16.88
CA ARG A 134 1.76 -12.86 17.57
C ARG A 134 1.91 -11.69 16.60
N VAL A 135 0.99 -10.72 16.67
CA VAL A 135 0.97 -9.56 15.78
C VAL A 135 2.24 -8.72 15.84
N LEU A 136 2.82 -8.52 17.01
CA LEU A 136 4.06 -7.74 17.15
C LEU A 136 5.24 -8.40 16.44
N ASN A 137 5.36 -9.73 16.50
CA ASN A 137 6.41 -10.46 15.78
C ASN A 137 6.24 -10.29 14.27
N PHE A 138 5.00 -10.40 13.78
CA PHE A 138 4.70 -10.24 12.37
C PHE A 138 4.96 -8.82 11.88
N ASN A 139 4.51 -7.80 12.62
CA ASN A 139 4.78 -6.39 12.31
C ASN A 139 6.29 -6.10 12.31
N SER A 140 7.03 -6.62 13.29
CA SER A 140 8.48 -6.45 13.38
C SER A 140 9.21 -7.09 12.20
N GLU A 141 8.77 -8.28 11.76
CA GLU A 141 9.36 -8.92 10.59
C GLU A 141 9.04 -8.15 9.30
N LEU A 142 7.82 -7.67 9.11
CA LEU A 142 7.47 -6.81 7.97
C LEU A 142 8.32 -5.54 7.94
N LEU A 143 8.52 -4.89 9.09
CA LEU A 143 9.38 -3.70 9.19
C LEU A 143 10.85 -4.03 8.88
N LYS A 144 11.36 -5.16 9.38
CA LYS A 144 12.71 -5.64 9.09
C LYS A 144 12.88 -5.86 7.60
N GLN A 145 11.98 -6.59 6.95
CA GLN A 145 12.02 -6.86 5.52
C GLN A 145 11.96 -5.58 4.68
N TYR A 146 11.17 -4.59 5.13
CA TYR A 146 11.14 -3.27 4.51
C TYR A 146 12.49 -2.53 4.65
N ASN A 147 13.09 -2.53 5.84
CA ASN A 147 14.38 -1.86 6.08
C ASN A 147 15.54 -2.52 5.31
N GLU A 148 15.45 -3.83 5.09
CA GLU A 148 16.39 -4.58 4.25
C GLU A 148 16.08 -4.46 2.75
N GLU A 149 15.04 -3.71 2.38
CA GLU A 149 14.54 -3.55 1.01
C GLU A 149 14.19 -4.90 0.32
N LYS A 150 13.84 -5.93 1.11
CA LYS A 150 13.48 -7.26 0.59
C LYS A 150 11.99 -7.41 0.30
N LEU A 151 11.15 -6.76 1.11
CA LEU A 151 9.70 -6.78 0.96
C LEU A 151 9.15 -5.36 1.19
N ILE A 152 8.58 -4.77 0.15
CA ILE A 152 8.09 -3.40 0.18
C ILE A 152 6.63 -3.39 -0.25
N GLY A 153 5.74 -3.06 0.68
CA GLY A 153 4.34 -2.79 0.39
C GLY A 153 4.17 -1.39 -0.20
N VAL A 154 3.42 -1.27 -1.28
CA VAL A 154 3.16 -0.01 -1.97
C VAL A 154 1.67 0.25 -2.03
N SER A 155 1.20 1.33 -1.39
CA SER A 155 -0.18 1.80 -1.54
C SER A 155 -0.27 2.77 -2.72
N LEU A 156 -1.14 2.46 -3.66
CA LEU A 156 -1.29 3.22 -4.89
C LEU A 156 -2.30 4.36 -4.70
N LYS A 157 -1.88 5.56 -5.07
CA LYS A 157 -2.78 6.71 -5.20
C LYS A 157 -2.61 7.30 -6.58
N LYS A 158 -3.73 7.67 -7.22
CA LYS A 158 -3.68 8.34 -8.52
C LYS A 158 -2.91 9.65 -8.38
N THR A 159 -1.76 9.75 -9.07
CA THR A 159 -0.92 10.94 -9.07
C THR A 159 -1.11 11.70 -10.38
N VAL A 160 -1.40 13.00 -10.29
CA VAL A 160 -1.57 13.84 -11.50
C VAL A 160 -0.22 14.39 -11.95
N SER A 161 0.61 14.84 -11.02
CA SER A 161 2.01 15.24 -11.24
C SER A 161 2.68 15.45 -9.86
N GLY A 162 4.00 15.30 -9.79
CA GLY A 162 4.78 15.69 -8.61
C GLY A 162 4.50 14.89 -7.32
N GLY A 163 4.03 13.66 -7.43
CA GLY A 163 3.82 12.79 -6.27
C GLY A 163 5.12 12.50 -5.53
N SER A 164 5.02 12.14 -4.25
CA SER A 164 6.16 11.69 -3.43
C SER A 164 5.84 10.37 -2.74
N LEU A 165 6.86 9.55 -2.53
CA LEU A 165 6.74 8.37 -1.69
C LEU A 165 6.77 8.79 -0.22
N LYS A 166 5.75 8.39 0.53
CA LYS A 166 5.69 8.60 1.98
C LYS A 166 5.73 7.24 2.66
N PRO A 167 6.64 7.00 3.60
CA PRO A 167 6.61 5.78 4.41
C PRO A 167 5.37 5.81 5.31
N ILE A 168 4.69 4.68 5.40
CA ILE A 168 3.55 4.46 6.29
C ILE A 168 3.85 3.18 7.07
N ASN A 169 3.78 3.23 8.39
CA ASN A 169 3.95 2.03 9.21
C ASN A 169 2.71 1.14 9.11
N ILE A 170 2.94 -0.16 8.98
CA ILE A 170 1.89 -1.15 9.11
C ILE A 170 1.31 -1.09 10.52
N ASN A 171 -0.02 -1.14 10.62
CA ASN A 171 -0.72 -1.07 11.90
C ASN A 171 -0.36 0.17 12.75
N ALA A 172 -0.11 1.30 12.08
CA ALA A 172 0.31 2.57 12.72
C ALA A 172 -0.65 3.06 13.84
N TYR A 173 -1.89 2.59 13.83
CA TYR A 173 -2.91 2.94 14.83
C TYR A 173 -2.79 2.16 16.15
N ALA A 174 -2.10 1.02 16.14
CA ALA A 174 -1.96 0.18 17.35
C ALA A 174 -0.90 0.71 18.35
N GLU A 175 0.01 1.55 17.88
CA GLU A 175 1.15 2.05 18.68
C GLU A 175 0.89 3.41 19.34
N ARG A 176 -0.22 4.06 19.02
CA ARG A 176 -0.55 5.37 19.59
C ARG A 176 -1.62 5.26 20.66
N GLY A 177 -1.22 5.21 21.90
CA GLY A 177 -2.07 5.66 23.02
C GLY A 177 -2.32 7.15 22.82
N LEU A 178 -3.33 7.50 22.00
CA LEU A 178 -3.70 8.89 21.79
C LEU A 178 -4.53 9.34 22.98
N GLU A 179 -3.99 10.21 23.80
CA GLU A 179 -4.83 11.02 24.69
C GLU A 179 -5.69 11.95 23.81
N CYS A 180 -6.95 11.61 23.71
CA CYS A 180 -7.92 12.41 22.99
C CYS A 180 -8.57 13.41 23.93
N LYS A 181 -8.43 14.69 23.63
CA LYS A 181 -9.15 15.75 24.33
C LYS A 181 -10.20 16.34 23.38
N TYR A 182 -11.48 16.18 23.73
CA TYR A 182 -12.54 16.76 22.91
C TYR A 182 -12.45 18.30 22.87
N GLU A 183 -12.39 18.86 21.68
CA GLU A 183 -12.24 20.30 21.41
C GLU A 183 -13.51 20.94 20.83
N GLY A 184 -14.59 20.19 20.70
CA GLY A 184 -15.83 20.67 20.08
C GLY A 184 -15.87 20.49 18.56
N ILE A 185 -16.82 21.18 17.92
CA ILE A 185 -16.95 21.19 16.45
C ILE A 185 -15.92 22.17 15.90
N VAL A 186 -14.97 21.65 15.12
CA VAL A 186 -13.88 22.46 14.53
C VAL A 186 -14.15 22.84 13.09
N ARG A 187 -15.00 22.09 12.39
CA ARG A 187 -15.33 22.38 10.99
C ARG A 187 -16.68 21.76 10.58
N PHE A 188 -17.38 22.44 9.68
CA PHE A 188 -18.53 21.92 8.95
C PHE A 188 -18.30 22.11 7.44
N SER A 189 -18.42 21.03 6.68
CA SER A 189 -18.39 21.07 5.23
C SER A 189 -19.78 21.26 4.66
N LYS A 190 -20.06 22.43 4.08
CA LYS A 190 -21.36 22.74 3.45
C LYS A 190 -21.68 21.83 2.25
N TRP A 191 -20.63 21.38 1.53
CA TRP A 191 -20.78 20.57 0.32
C TRP A 191 -21.07 19.13 0.64
N SER A 192 -20.26 18.49 1.48
CA SER A 192 -20.42 17.08 1.85
C SER A 192 -21.39 16.85 3.01
N LYS A 193 -21.83 17.94 3.68
CA LYS A 193 -22.63 17.89 4.91
C LYS A 193 -21.93 17.08 6.02
N ASP A 194 -20.59 17.16 6.07
CA ASP A 194 -19.79 16.51 7.09
C ASP A 194 -19.50 17.45 8.25
N LEU A 195 -19.57 16.90 9.47
CA LEU A 195 -19.11 17.55 10.71
C LEU A 195 -17.76 17.00 11.13
N TYR A 196 -16.91 17.88 11.68
CA TYR A 196 -15.60 17.51 12.20
C TYR A 196 -15.49 17.93 13.65
N PHE A 197 -15.19 16.97 14.52
CA PHE A 197 -14.95 17.21 15.95
C PHE A 197 -13.45 17.11 16.21
N GLY A 198 -12.87 18.11 16.86
CA GLY A 198 -11.48 18.09 17.29
C GLY A 198 -11.28 17.16 18.48
N LEU A 199 -10.18 16.41 18.44
CA LEU A 199 -9.75 15.50 19.52
C LEU A 199 -8.39 15.88 20.13
N GLY A 200 -7.88 17.06 19.81
CA GLY A 200 -6.55 17.50 20.19
C GLY A 200 -5.46 17.04 19.21
N ASN A 201 -4.32 17.71 19.24
CA ASN A 201 -3.14 17.37 18.42
C ASN A 201 -3.42 17.30 16.90
N GLY A 202 -4.39 18.08 16.38
CA GLY A 202 -4.77 18.06 14.97
C GLY A 202 -5.64 16.88 14.54
N ILE A 203 -5.96 15.98 15.45
CA ILE A 203 -6.81 14.82 15.16
C ILE A 203 -8.27 15.24 15.18
N GLN A 204 -9.04 14.76 14.22
CA GLN A 204 -10.46 15.06 14.11
C GLN A 204 -11.26 13.78 13.86
N ILE A 205 -12.51 13.75 14.35
CA ILE A 205 -13.50 12.78 13.91
C ILE A 205 -14.36 13.44 12.83
N GLN A 206 -14.37 12.85 11.64
CA GLN A 206 -15.28 13.24 10.57
C GLN A 206 -16.55 12.42 10.66
N TYR A 207 -17.69 13.07 10.81
CA TYR A 207 -19.02 12.46 10.66
C TYR A 207 -19.57 12.82 9.29
N ARG A 208 -19.78 11.80 8.46
CA ARG A 208 -20.26 11.94 7.08
C ARG A 208 -21.76 11.91 7.00
N ASN A 209 -22.34 12.60 6.00
CA ASN A 209 -23.77 12.63 5.69
C ASN A 209 -24.66 13.05 6.87
N PHE A 210 -24.20 14.03 7.66
CA PHE A 210 -24.95 14.49 8.82
C PHE A 210 -26.38 14.95 8.50
N ALA A 211 -26.64 15.37 7.25
CA ALA A 211 -27.96 15.74 6.77
C ALA A 211 -28.66 14.66 5.95
N GLY A 212 -28.12 13.44 5.91
CA GLY A 212 -28.70 12.33 5.14
C GLY A 212 -29.90 11.70 5.83
N ASN A 213 -30.89 11.28 5.04
CA ASN A 213 -32.12 10.62 5.54
C ASN A 213 -31.91 9.15 5.96
N SER A 214 -30.71 8.59 5.81
CA SER A 214 -30.44 7.17 5.99
C SER A 214 -30.16 6.73 7.43
N GLY A 215 -30.08 7.66 8.38
CA GLY A 215 -29.83 7.33 9.80
C GLY A 215 -28.50 6.64 10.11
N SER A 216 -27.64 6.42 9.12
CA SER A 216 -26.31 5.82 9.31
C SER A 216 -25.23 6.88 9.36
N PHE A 217 -24.62 7.03 10.53
CA PHE A 217 -23.44 7.89 10.73
C PHE A 217 -22.19 7.07 10.50
N GLN A 218 -21.30 7.56 9.62
CA GLN A 218 -19.95 7.00 9.48
C GLN A 218 -18.97 7.97 10.16
N GLY A 219 -18.39 7.55 11.27
CA GLY A 219 -17.28 8.25 11.92
C GLY A 219 -15.94 7.79 11.31
N GLN A 220 -15.06 8.73 10.99
CA GLN A 220 -13.71 8.46 10.53
C GLN A 220 -12.74 9.39 11.24
N LEU A 221 -11.64 8.84 11.79
CA LEU A 221 -10.52 9.65 12.25
C LEU A 221 -9.76 10.22 11.05
N VAL A 222 -9.52 11.53 11.07
CA VAL A 222 -8.75 12.27 10.07
C VAL A 222 -7.74 13.17 10.78
N GLY A 223 -6.53 13.25 10.24
CA GLY A 223 -5.47 14.07 10.80
C GLY A 223 -4.18 13.94 10.04
#